data_ba081d967b84021fd4c120f474f86ce5
#
_entry.id   ba081d967b84021fd4c120f474f86ce5
#
_cell.length_a   1.000
_cell.length_b   1.000
_cell.length_c   1.000
_cell.angle_alpha   90.00
_cell.angle_beta   90.00
_cell.angle_gamma   90.00
#
_symmetry.space_group_name_H-M   'P 1'
#
loop_
_entity.id
_entity.type
_entity.pdbx_description
1 polymer ?
#
loop_
_entity_poly.entity_id
_entity_poly.type
_entity_poly.pdbx_seq_one_letter_code
_entity_poly.pdbx_strand_id
1 'polypeptide(L)'
;MRCYFVLVHGRLEWELERSPGDQFGAVKPAGFYCHRYVLAANESAAAEIALRRVQQNLDSQTAWLRDGFATVELDAERVNAAPLHKLLKPDNRGHSFYERD
;
A
#
# COMPACT_ATOMS: atom_id res chain seq x y z
N MET A 1 10.67 -19.42 10.45
CA MET A 1 10.14 -18.25 9.71
C MET A 1 11.12 -17.79 8.66
N ARG A 2 10.62 -17.22 7.60
CA ARG A 2 11.42 -16.72 6.49
C ARG A 2 11.10 -15.26 6.22
N CYS A 3 12.05 -14.56 5.58
CA CYS A 3 11.83 -13.22 5.09
C CYS A 3 11.19 -13.28 3.70
N TYR A 4 10.19 -12.45 3.47
CA TYR A 4 9.51 -12.35 2.19
C TYR A 4 9.45 -10.91 1.72
N PHE A 5 9.60 -10.74 0.40
CA PHE A 5 9.28 -9.51 -0.30
C PHE A 5 7.83 -9.60 -0.73
N VAL A 6 7.04 -8.58 -0.42
CA VAL A 6 5.63 -8.51 -0.83
C VAL A 6 5.42 -7.22 -1.59
N LEU A 7 4.99 -7.34 -2.85
CA LEU A 7 4.58 -6.19 -3.65
C LEU A 7 3.08 -5.98 -3.44
N VAL A 8 2.72 -4.81 -2.94
CA VAL A 8 1.33 -4.48 -2.62
C VAL A 8 0.81 -3.50 -3.66
N HIS A 9 -0.35 -3.80 -4.21
CA HIS A 9 -1.09 -2.94 -5.12
C HIS A 9 -2.32 -2.41 -4.41
N GLY A 10 -2.54 -1.11 -4.45
CA GLY A 10 -3.75 -0.48 -3.93
C GLY A 10 -4.54 0.15 -5.05
N ARG A 11 -5.82 -0.18 -5.15
CA ARG A 11 -6.74 0.48 -6.07
C ARG A 11 -7.53 1.51 -5.30
N LEU A 12 -7.65 2.70 -5.88
CA LEU A 12 -8.36 3.81 -5.26
C LEU A 12 -9.66 4.07 -6.00
N GLU A 13 -10.75 4.21 -5.22
CA GLU A 13 -12.02 4.67 -5.74
C GLU A 13 -12.41 5.96 -5.03
N TRP A 14 -12.61 7.01 -5.80
CA TRP A 14 -12.86 8.35 -5.29
C TRP A 14 -14.35 8.65 -5.24
N GLU A 15 -14.77 9.33 -4.17
CA GLU A 15 -16.12 9.86 -4.07
C GLU A 15 -16.30 11.00 -5.08
N LEU A 16 -17.31 10.89 -5.95
CA LEU A 16 -17.54 11.89 -6.98
C LEU A 16 -17.94 13.25 -6.41
N GLU A 17 -18.68 13.25 -5.29
CA GLU A 17 -19.19 14.45 -4.67
C GLU A 17 -18.21 15.08 -3.69
N ARG A 18 -17.13 14.37 -3.36
CA ARG A 18 -16.12 14.83 -2.41
C ARG A 18 -14.77 14.81 -3.10
N SER A 19 -14.02 15.87 -2.89
CA SER A 19 -12.72 16.01 -3.49
C SER A 19 -11.73 16.45 -2.41
N PRO A 20 -10.49 15.93 -2.45
CA PRO A 20 -9.45 16.41 -1.53
C PRO A 20 -8.97 17.83 -1.84
N GLY A 21 -9.71 18.56 -2.69
CA GLY A 21 -9.32 19.90 -3.08
C GLY A 21 -8.11 19.88 -3.98
N ASP A 22 -7.13 20.68 -3.65
CA ASP A 22 -5.92 20.84 -4.47
C ASP A 22 -4.84 19.82 -4.17
N GLN A 23 -5.11 18.82 -3.34
CA GLN A 23 -4.09 17.87 -2.91
C GLN A 23 -3.43 17.14 -4.08
N PHE A 24 -4.20 16.78 -5.10
CA PHE A 24 -3.71 16.14 -6.31
C PHE A 24 -3.97 16.97 -7.56
N GLY A 25 -4.38 18.23 -7.39
CA GLY A 25 -4.77 19.09 -8.50
C GLY A 25 -6.00 18.54 -9.21
N ALA A 26 -5.97 18.59 -10.53
CA ALA A 26 -7.07 18.08 -11.36
C ALA A 26 -7.01 16.57 -11.54
N VAL A 27 -5.91 15.91 -11.14
CA VAL A 27 -5.67 14.50 -11.38
C VAL A 27 -5.78 13.72 -10.07
N LYS A 28 -6.62 12.70 -10.07
CA LYS A 28 -6.75 11.78 -8.94
C LYS A 28 -6.11 10.45 -9.32
N PRO A 29 -5.14 9.94 -8.54
CA PRO A 29 -4.51 8.67 -8.90
C PRO A 29 -5.52 7.52 -8.86
N ALA A 30 -5.36 6.56 -9.77
CA ALA A 30 -6.19 5.37 -9.82
C ALA A 30 -5.73 4.32 -8.80
N GLY A 31 -4.47 4.36 -8.40
CA GLY A 31 -3.92 3.43 -7.45
C GLY A 31 -2.45 3.68 -7.18
N PHE A 32 -1.83 2.73 -6.51
CA PHE A 32 -0.42 2.83 -6.16
C PHE A 32 0.21 1.45 -6.00
N TYR A 33 1.54 1.44 -6.03
CA TYR A 33 2.34 0.26 -5.68
C TYR A 33 3.29 0.60 -4.55
N CYS A 34 3.50 -0.34 -3.66
CA CYS A 34 4.53 -0.26 -2.64
C CYS A 34 4.98 -1.68 -2.28
N HIS A 35 6.02 -1.79 -1.49
CA HIS A 35 6.51 -3.11 -1.09
C HIS A 35 6.86 -3.13 0.40
N ARG A 36 6.88 -4.35 0.95
CA ARG A 36 7.28 -4.60 2.35
C ARG A 36 8.13 -5.85 2.40
N TYR A 37 9.09 -5.84 3.32
CA TYR A 37 9.83 -7.05 3.70
C TYR A 37 9.30 -7.49 5.05
N VAL A 38 8.86 -8.73 5.13
CA VAL A 38 8.21 -9.24 6.35
C VAL A 38 8.77 -10.60 6.72
N LEU A 39 8.74 -10.90 8.02
CA LEU A 39 9.09 -12.21 8.56
C LEU A 39 7.79 -12.97 8.76
N ALA A 40 7.67 -14.15 8.15
CA ALA A 40 6.45 -14.93 8.23
C ALA A 40 6.73 -16.42 8.06
N ALA A 41 5.77 -17.24 8.45
CA ALA A 41 5.90 -18.71 8.35
C ALA A 41 5.75 -19.19 6.92
N ASN A 42 4.95 -18.52 6.10
CA ASN A 42 4.69 -18.89 4.71
C ASN A 42 4.26 -17.66 3.91
N GLU A 43 4.04 -17.85 2.61
CA GLU A 43 3.67 -16.78 1.70
C GLU A 43 2.33 -16.14 2.05
N SER A 44 1.36 -16.93 2.44
CA SER A 44 0.03 -16.44 2.80
C SER A 44 0.09 -15.52 4.03
N ALA A 45 0.83 -15.92 5.06
CA ALA A 45 1.03 -15.11 6.25
C ALA A 45 1.80 -13.82 5.92
N ALA A 46 2.78 -13.91 5.03
CA ALA A 46 3.55 -12.75 4.58
C ALA A 46 2.65 -11.72 3.91
N ALA A 47 1.76 -12.18 3.02
CA ALA A 47 0.81 -11.30 2.35
C ALA A 47 -0.09 -10.57 3.35
N GLU A 48 -0.65 -11.29 4.33
CA GLU A 48 -1.50 -10.70 5.36
C GLU A 48 -0.78 -9.62 6.16
N ILE A 49 0.45 -9.90 6.59
CA ILE A 49 1.25 -8.96 7.37
C ILE A 49 1.53 -7.70 6.57
N ALA A 50 1.94 -7.87 5.30
CA ALA A 50 2.24 -6.74 4.44
C ALA A 50 1.01 -5.86 4.18
N LEU A 51 -0.13 -6.47 3.88
CA LEU A 51 -1.37 -5.72 3.66
C LEU A 51 -1.78 -4.93 4.90
N ARG A 52 -1.66 -5.52 6.08
CA ARG A 52 -1.97 -4.86 7.33
C ARG A 52 -1.06 -3.64 7.57
N ARG A 53 0.24 -3.79 7.32
CA ARG A 53 1.20 -2.69 7.49
C ARG A 53 0.92 -1.54 6.53
N VAL A 54 0.60 -1.86 5.28
CA VAL A 54 0.28 -0.84 4.29
C VAL A 54 -0.98 -0.10 4.69
N GLN A 55 -2.02 -0.82 5.13
CA GLN A 55 -3.26 -0.20 5.58
C GLN A 55 -3.02 0.75 6.76
N GLN A 56 -2.23 0.33 7.73
CA GLN A 56 -1.89 1.17 8.89
C GLN A 56 -1.12 2.42 8.48
N ASN A 57 -0.20 2.30 7.54
CA ASN A 57 0.54 3.45 7.04
C ASN A 57 -0.35 4.42 6.28
N LEU A 58 -1.27 3.91 5.47
CA LEU A 58 -2.23 4.76 4.77
C LEU A 58 -3.12 5.52 5.76
N ASP A 59 -3.64 4.81 6.76
CA ASP A 59 -4.51 5.42 7.76
C ASP A 59 -3.82 6.53 8.54
N SER A 60 -2.51 6.41 8.77
CA SER A 60 -1.76 7.39 9.53
C SER A 60 -1.22 8.54 8.67
N GLN A 61 -1.01 8.32 7.37
CA GLN A 61 -0.34 9.30 6.50
C GLN A 61 -1.25 10.02 5.52
N THR A 62 -2.44 9.47 5.24
CA THR A 62 -3.31 10.03 4.21
C THR A 62 -4.65 10.47 4.80
N ALA A 63 -4.75 11.78 5.01
CA ALA A 63 -5.96 12.37 5.58
C ALA A 63 -7.19 12.16 4.70
N TRP A 64 -7.00 12.21 3.38
CA TRP A 64 -8.12 12.05 2.44
C TRP A 64 -8.76 10.65 2.50
N LEU A 65 -8.01 9.62 2.88
CA LEU A 65 -8.59 8.29 3.12
C LEU A 65 -9.39 8.26 4.43
N ARG A 66 -8.81 8.83 5.51
CA ARG A 66 -9.51 8.90 6.79
C ARG A 66 -10.80 9.72 6.70
N ASP A 67 -10.76 10.77 5.89
CA ASP A 67 -11.89 11.68 5.76
C ASP A 67 -12.95 11.19 4.77
N GLY A 68 -12.73 10.02 4.17
CA GLY A 68 -13.71 9.38 3.30
C GLY A 68 -13.78 9.92 1.87
N PHE A 69 -12.74 10.62 1.40
CA PHE A 69 -12.70 11.09 0.01
C PHE A 69 -12.48 9.96 -0.98
N ALA A 70 -11.89 8.86 -0.53
CA ALA A 70 -11.63 7.70 -1.36
C ALA A 70 -11.64 6.43 -0.52
N THR A 71 -11.87 5.30 -1.17
CA THR A 71 -11.69 3.98 -0.58
C THR A 71 -10.51 3.31 -1.26
N VAL A 72 -9.86 2.41 -0.55
CA VAL A 72 -8.71 1.66 -1.06
C VAL A 72 -8.95 0.17 -0.96
N GLU A 73 -8.56 -0.55 -2.01
CA GLU A 73 -8.60 -2.00 -2.06
C GLU A 73 -7.17 -2.49 -2.26
N LEU A 74 -6.67 -3.27 -1.31
CA LEU A 74 -5.28 -3.72 -1.30
C LEU A 74 -5.17 -5.19 -1.72
N ASP A 75 -4.19 -5.47 -2.57
CA ASP A 75 -3.84 -6.82 -3.00
C ASP A 75 -2.35 -7.05 -2.89
N ALA A 76 -1.96 -8.26 -2.52
CA ALA A 76 -0.58 -8.69 -2.61
C ALA A 76 -0.34 -9.24 -4.03
N GLU A 77 0.26 -8.42 -4.89
CA GLU A 77 0.51 -8.76 -6.30
C GLU A 77 1.57 -9.84 -6.45
N ARG A 78 2.58 -9.82 -5.58
CA ARG A 78 3.71 -10.74 -5.66
C ARG A 78 4.27 -10.97 -4.27
N VAL A 79 4.58 -12.23 -3.98
CA VAL A 79 5.25 -12.63 -2.74
C VAL A 79 6.42 -13.52 -3.11
N ASN A 80 7.63 -13.14 -2.74
CA ASN A 80 8.84 -13.89 -3.02
C ASN A 80 9.69 -14.01 -1.76
N ALA A 81 10.41 -15.11 -1.63
CA ALA A 81 11.40 -15.23 -0.56
C ALA A 81 12.50 -14.18 -0.75
N ALA A 82 12.99 -13.64 0.34
CA ALA A 82 14.02 -12.60 0.34
C ALA A 82 15.06 -12.88 1.41
N PRO A 83 16.28 -12.33 1.26
CA PRO A 83 17.31 -12.50 2.30
C PRO A 83 16.90 -11.84 3.61
N LEU A 84 17.27 -12.46 4.74
CA LEU A 84 16.91 -11.95 6.07
C LEU A 84 17.42 -10.53 6.34
N HIS A 85 18.56 -10.15 5.76
CA HIS A 85 19.11 -8.81 5.99
C HIS A 85 18.19 -7.68 5.47
N LYS A 86 17.26 -8.00 4.59
CA LYS A 86 16.29 -7.01 4.10
C LYS A 86 15.35 -6.53 5.21
N LEU A 87 15.19 -7.31 6.27
CA LEU A 87 14.37 -6.90 7.42
C LEU A 87 14.98 -5.73 8.19
N LEU A 88 16.27 -5.48 8.02
CA LEU A 88 16.95 -4.37 8.67
C LEU A 88 16.61 -3.02 8.06
N LYS A 89 16.07 -3.01 6.85
CA LYS A 89 15.66 -1.77 6.19
C LYS A 89 14.30 -1.33 6.75
N PRO A 90 14.14 -0.03 7.03
CA PRO A 90 12.83 0.46 7.44
C PRO A 90 11.82 0.31 6.31
N ASP A 91 10.55 0.19 6.66
CA ASP A 91 9.48 0.16 5.66
C ASP A 91 9.55 1.43 4.82
N ASN A 92 9.49 1.26 3.51
CA ASN A 92 9.36 2.37 2.60
C ASN A 92 7.93 2.88 2.68
N ARG A 93 7.74 4.07 3.24
CA ARG A 93 6.42 4.67 3.40
C ARG A 93 5.96 5.41 2.15
N GLY A 94 6.82 5.53 1.16
CA GLY A 94 6.46 6.10 -0.12
C GLY A 94 5.58 5.16 -0.91
N HIS A 95 4.68 5.74 -1.69
CA HIS A 95 3.76 5.00 -2.55
C HIS A 95 3.93 5.52 -3.98
N SER A 96 4.07 4.60 -4.93
CA SER A 96 4.17 4.97 -6.35
C SER A 96 2.77 5.01 -6.92
N PHE A 97 2.21 6.20 -6.98
CA PHE A 97 0.86 6.42 -7.51
C PHE A 97 0.86 6.39 -9.04
N TYR A 98 -0.24 5.94 -9.60
CA TYR A 98 -0.42 5.95 -11.05
C TYR A 98 -1.82 6.48 -11.40
N GLU A 99 -1.96 6.97 -12.62
CA GLU A 99 -3.20 7.54 -13.12
C GLU A 99 -4.00 6.48 -13.89
N ARG A 100 -5.30 6.70 -13.94
CA ARG A 100 -6.18 5.85 -14.75
C ARG A 100 -6.00 6.24 -16.21
N ASP A 101 -5.83 5.25 -17.06
CA ASP A 101 -5.74 5.44 -18.51
C ASP A 101 -7.10 5.84 -19.12
#